data_56f56e2ac8414521551cfba52470cb38
#
_entry.id   56f56e2ac8414521551cfba52470cb38
#
_cell.length_a   1.000
_cell.length_b   1.000
_cell.length_c   1.000
_cell.angle_alpha   90.00
_cell.angle_beta   90.00
_cell.angle_gamma   90.00
#
_symmetry.space_group_name_H-M   'P 1'
#
loop_
_entity.id
_entity.type
_entity.pdbx_description
1 polymer ?
#
loop_
_entity_poly.entity_id
_entity_poly.type
_entity_poly.pdbx_seq_one_letter_code
_entity_poly.pdbx_strand_id
1 'polypeptide(L)'
;MRTSRPTRGGNATPAFTLIEVAVSIAISALVMAGVFNGYSVASRRAQFSSFQLAASGMAMQQMESIVAATWVVSGTAVTNLFSPALSATQVNALCVPSSGTNLVYGTNYATVTQISTNPPYAMVQVSCVWNFMGMGLFTNTVAVLRGPDL
;
A
#
# COMPACT_ATOMS: atom_id res chain seq x y z
N MET A 1 -20.22 34.97 80.95
CA MET A 1 -20.62 34.58 79.53
C MET A 1 -19.32 34.47 78.73
N ARG A 2 -18.95 33.24 78.40
CA ARG A 2 -17.69 32.89 77.63
C ARG A 2 -18.09 32.48 76.23
N THR A 3 -17.89 33.37 75.28
CA THR A 3 -18.15 33.04 73.85
C THR A 3 -16.97 32.26 73.25
N SER A 4 -17.15 31.00 73.00
CA SER A 4 -16.23 30.15 72.29
C SER A 4 -16.27 30.49 70.78
N ARG A 5 -15.15 30.97 70.23
CA ARG A 5 -14.94 31.19 68.80
C ARG A 5 -14.73 29.84 68.09
N PRO A 6 -15.47 29.52 67.03
CA PRO A 6 -15.18 28.33 66.23
C PRO A 6 -13.87 28.55 65.47
N THR A 7 -12.91 27.66 65.67
CA THR A 7 -11.71 27.54 64.85
C THR A 7 -12.11 26.99 63.48
N ARG A 8 -12.08 27.83 62.48
CA ARG A 8 -12.27 27.47 61.07
C ARG A 8 -11.05 26.66 60.62
N GLY A 9 -11.15 25.36 60.62
CA GLY A 9 -10.17 24.44 60.04
C GLY A 9 -10.05 24.72 58.55
N GLY A 10 -9.04 25.44 58.17
CA GLY A 10 -8.70 25.65 56.76
C GLY A 10 -8.17 24.34 56.20
N ASN A 11 -8.97 23.69 55.35
CA ASN A 11 -8.48 22.60 54.53
C ASN A 11 -7.36 23.18 53.62
N ALA A 12 -6.11 22.99 54.02
CA ALA A 12 -4.97 23.30 53.17
C ALA A 12 -5.01 22.29 51.99
N THR A 13 -5.45 22.75 50.85
CA THR A 13 -5.29 21.96 49.59
C THR A 13 -3.80 21.79 49.36
N PRO A 14 -3.30 20.56 49.23
CA PRO A 14 -1.89 20.35 48.97
C PRO A 14 -1.51 21.03 47.66
N ALA A 15 -0.59 22.02 47.75
CA ALA A 15 -0.02 22.66 46.57
C ALA A 15 0.97 21.68 45.91
N PHE A 16 0.87 21.52 44.59
CA PHE A 16 1.81 20.71 43.82
C PHE A 16 3.24 21.21 44.03
N THR A 17 4.15 20.30 44.26
CA THR A 17 5.57 20.62 44.35
C THR A 17 6.15 20.84 42.94
N LEU A 18 7.16 21.69 42.81
CA LEU A 18 7.82 21.99 41.54
C LEU A 18 8.39 20.73 40.89
N ILE A 19 8.86 19.78 41.72
CA ILE A 19 9.37 18.49 41.23
C ILE A 19 8.26 17.62 40.60
N GLU A 20 7.07 17.64 41.18
CA GLU A 20 5.91 16.86 40.70
C GLU A 20 5.43 17.37 39.35
N VAL A 21 5.43 18.71 39.16
CA VAL A 21 5.12 19.31 37.85
C VAL A 21 6.19 18.97 36.83
N ALA A 22 7.48 19.04 37.19
CA ALA A 22 8.58 18.71 36.31
C ALA A 22 8.53 17.22 35.84
N VAL A 23 8.29 16.30 36.76
CA VAL A 23 8.14 14.87 36.46
C VAL A 23 6.92 14.62 35.57
N SER A 24 5.79 15.28 35.86
CA SER A 24 4.57 15.12 35.05
C SER A 24 4.77 15.59 33.59
N ILE A 25 5.47 16.71 33.38
CA ILE A 25 5.82 17.22 32.05
C ILE A 25 6.75 16.25 31.35
N ALA A 26 7.77 15.73 32.04
CA ALA A 26 8.72 14.78 31.45
C ALA A 26 8.02 13.50 30.99
N ILE A 27 7.14 12.92 31.81
CA ILE A 27 6.35 11.74 31.45
C ILE A 27 5.42 12.04 30.27
N SER A 28 4.72 13.18 30.30
CA SER A 28 3.83 13.59 29.22
C SER A 28 4.57 13.76 27.88
N ALA A 29 5.75 14.38 27.90
CA ALA A 29 6.59 14.54 26.72
C ALA A 29 7.04 13.18 26.14
N LEU A 30 7.41 12.23 27.00
CA LEU A 30 7.81 10.89 26.60
C LEU A 30 6.65 10.10 25.97
N VAL A 31 5.47 10.20 26.56
CA VAL A 31 4.25 9.57 26.01
C VAL A 31 3.90 10.16 24.64
N MET A 32 3.93 11.49 24.52
CA MET A 32 3.66 12.18 23.24
C MET A 32 4.66 11.77 22.17
N ALA A 33 5.95 11.70 22.49
CA ALA A 33 6.98 11.25 21.54
C ALA A 33 6.71 9.82 21.05
N GLY A 34 6.28 8.92 21.95
CA GLY A 34 5.87 7.56 21.61
C GLY A 34 4.67 7.50 20.67
N VAL A 35 3.64 8.32 20.95
CA VAL A 35 2.43 8.40 20.13
C VAL A 35 2.75 8.92 18.71
N PHE A 36 3.54 10.00 18.60
CA PHE A 36 3.92 10.55 17.31
C PHE A 36 4.74 9.57 16.48
N ASN A 37 5.68 8.86 17.09
CA ASN A 37 6.46 7.84 16.40
C ASN A 37 5.57 6.68 15.94
N GLY A 38 4.71 6.18 16.80
CA GLY A 38 3.75 5.13 16.46
C GLY A 38 2.82 5.52 15.32
N TYR A 39 2.27 6.73 15.35
CA TYR A 39 1.43 7.27 14.28
C TYR A 39 2.18 7.38 12.94
N SER A 40 3.42 7.89 12.97
CA SER A 40 4.25 7.99 11.76
C SER A 40 4.51 6.63 11.12
N VAL A 41 4.86 5.62 11.91
CA VAL A 41 5.08 4.25 11.43
C VAL A 41 3.79 3.63 10.90
N ALA A 42 2.67 3.79 11.59
CA ALA A 42 1.37 3.30 11.16
C ALA A 42 0.93 3.93 9.83
N SER A 43 1.09 5.26 9.70
CA SER A 43 0.75 5.99 8.48
C SER A 43 1.57 5.52 7.27
N ARG A 44 2.88 5.31 7.44
CA ARG A 44 3.74 4.78 6.37
C ARG A 44 3.33 3.37 5.94
N ARG A 45 2.99 2.49 6.89
CA ARG A 45 2.51 1.13 6.59
C ARG A 45 1.18 1.15 5.85
N ALA A 46 0.25 2.01 6.24
CA ALA A 46 -1.02 2.17 5.56
C ALA A 46 -0.84 2.65 4.11
N GLN A 47 0.05 3.62 3.88
CA GLN A 47 0.39 4.09 2.53
C GLN A 47 1.01 2.98 1.69
N PHE A 48 1.96 2.23 2.24
CA PHE A 48 2.57 1.09 1.55
C PHE A 48 1.53 0.05 1.12
N SER A 49 0.62 -0.34 2.03
CA SER A 49 -0.46 -1.29 1.71
C SER A 49 -1.40 -0.76 0.63
N SER A 50 -1.70 0.54 0.64
CA SER A 50 -2.51 1.18 -0.39
C SER A 50 -1.85 1.10 -1.77
N PHE A 51 -0.57 1.41 -1.88
CA PHE A 51 0.16 1.32 -3.15
C PHE A 51 0.33 -0.12 -3.63
N GLN A 52 0.56 -1.05 -2.71
CA GLN A 52 0.62 -2.47 -3.03
C GLN A 52 -0.70 -2.98 -3.61
N LEU A 53 -1.83 -2.56 -3.02
CA LEU A 53 -3.16 -2.92 -3.53
C LEU A 53 -3.42 -2.31 -4.91
N ALA A 54 -3.07 -1.03 -5.10
CA ALA A 54 -3.21 -0.35 -6.39
C ALA A 54 -2.34 -0.99 -7.48
N ALA A 55 -1.09 -1.36 -7.16
CA ALA A 55 -0.19 -2.04 -8.08
C ALA A 55 -0.72 -3.44 -8.47
N SER A 56 -1.27 -4.18 -7.51
CA SER A 56 -1.93 -5.46 -7.79
C SER A 56 -3.16 -5.28 -8.67
N GLY A 57 -3.97 -4.25 -8.41
CA GLY A 57 -5.14 -3.92 -9.24
C GLY A 57 -4.77 -3.59 -10.68
N MET A 58 -3.71 -2.80 -10.89
CA MET A 58 -3.19 -2.51 -12.23
C MET A 58 -2.69 -3.77 -12.96
N ALA A 59 -1.95 -4.64 -12.26
CA ALA A 59 -1.48 -5.89 -12.83
C ALA A 59 -2.65 -6.80 -13.23
N MET A 60 -3.68 -6.91 -12.38
CA MET A 60 -4.89 -7.67 -12.67
C MET A 60 -5.67 -7.10 -13.86
N GLN A 61 -5.84 -5.79 -13.93
CA GLN A 61 -6.54 -5.13 -15.04
C GLN A 61 -5.87 -5.42 -16.38
N GLN A 62 -4.55 -5.34 -16.45
CA GLN A 62 -3.82 -5.68 -17.67
C GLN A 62 -3.90 -7.19 -17.98
N MET A 63 -3.78 -8.04 -16.97
CA MET A 63 -3.94 -9.49 -17.12
C MET A 63 -5.32 -9.83 -17.67
N GLU A 64 -6.40 -9.24 -17.15
CA GLU A 64 -7.76 -9.44 -17.64
C GLU A 64 -7.91 -8.99 -19.10
N SER A 65 -7.30 -7.87 -19.47
CA SER A 65 -7.32 -7.41 -20.87
C SER A 65 -6.62 -8.38 -21.82
N ILE A 66 -5.53 -9.02 -21.38
CA ILE A 66 -4.81 -10.03 -22.17
C ILE A 66 -5.63 -11.33 -22.24
N VAL A 67 -6.23 -11.74 -21.12
CA VAL A 67 -7.06 -12.94 -21.06
C VAL A 67 -8.36 -12.79 -21.86
N ALA A 68 -8.90 -11.58 -21.94
CA ALA A 68 -10.08 -11.29 -22.78
C ALA A 68 -9.79 -11.26 -24.28
N ALA A 69 -8.53 -11.17 -24.71
CA ALA A 69 -8.17 -11.21 -26.11
C ALA A 69 -8.42 -12.61 -26.67
N THR A 70 -9.00 -12.68 -27.87
CA THR A 70 -9.29 -13.96 -28.54
C THR A 70 -8.00 -14.72 -28.84
N TRP A 71 -7.94 -15.98 -28.43
CA TRP A 71 -6.84 -16.86 -28.72
C TRP A 71 -7.31 -17.98 -29.65
N VAL A 72 -7.04 -17.81 -30.92
CA VAL A 72 -7.32 -18.84 -31.95
C VAL A 72 -6.02 -19.54 -32.32
N VAL A 73 -6.01 -20.85 -32.22
CA VAL A 73 -4.92 -21.70 -32.71
C VAL A 73 -5.16 -22.00 -34.18
N SER A 74 -4.46 -21.32 -35.08
CA SER A 74 -4.46 -21.60 -36.53
C SER A 74 -3.17 -22.32 -36.89
N GLY A 75 -3.23 -23.66 -36.97
CA GLY A 75 -2.05 -24.50 -37.22
C GLY A 75 -1.05 -24.42 -36.04
N THR A 76 0.21 -24.11 -36.34
CA THR A 76 1.27 -23.94 -35.32
C THR A 76 1.44 -22.49 -34.83
N ALA A 77 0.68 -21.51 -35.36
CA ALA A 77 0.85 -20.13 -35.06
C ALA A 77 -0.23 -19.66 -34.05
N VAL A 78 0.21 -19.23 -32.86
CA VAL A 78 -0.61 -18.53 -31.86
C VAL A 78 -0.53 -17.05 -32.20
N THR A 79 -1.47 -16.53 -32.98
CA THR A 79 -1.28 -15.20 -33.58
C THR A 79 -1.78 -14.03 -32.74
N ASN A 80 -2.82 -14.20 -31.93
CA ASN A 80 -3.48 -13.08 -31.26
C ASN A 80 -3.04 -12.85 -29.80
N LEU A 81 -2.75 -13.90 -29.04
CA LEU A 81 -2.37 -13.79 -27.64
C LEU A 81 -0.96 -13.18 -27.47
N PHE A 82 -0.09 -13.36 -28.44
CA PHE A 82 1.28 -12.84 -28.47
C PHE A 82 1.39 -11.47 -29.18
N SER A 83 0.27 -10.79 -29.38
CA SER A 83 0.31 -9.44 -30.00
C SER A 83 1.16 -8.50 -29.17
N PRO A 84 2.10 -7.75 -29.77
CA PRO A 84 2.89 -6.75 -29.05
C PRO A 84 2.05 -5.68 -28.34
N ALA A 85 0.84 -5.40 -28.84
CA ALA A 85 -0.07 -4.45 -28.23
C ALA A 85 -0.57 -4.93 -26.86
N LEU A 86 -0.76 -6.25 -26.65
CA LEU A 86 -1.21 -6.82 -25.37
C LEU A 86 -0.08 -6.89 -24.34
N SER A 87 1.17 -7.06 -24.81
CA SER A 87 2.35 -7.08 -23.95
C SER A 87 3.02 -5.71 -23.79
N ALA A 88 2.41 -4.66 -24.32
CA ALA A 88 2.94 -3.29 -24.20
C ALA A 88 3.08 -2.87 -22.73
N THR A 89 4.21 -2.22 -22.44
CA THR A 89 4.44 -1.65 -21.11
C THR A 89 3.43 -0.54 -20.82
N GLN A 90 2.72 -0.64 -19.72
CA GLN A 90 1.76 0.37 -19.26
C GLN A 90 2.31 1.10 -18.04
N VAL A 91 2.28 2.42 -18.07
CA VAL A 91 2.71 3.27 -16.95
C VAL A 91 1.53 4.11 -16.48
N ASN A 92 1.11 3.94 -15.24
CA ASN A 92 -0.01 4.66 -14.65
C ASN A 92 0.33 5.14 -13.23
N ALA A 93 -0.33 6.19 -12.78
CA ALA A 93 -0.21 6.65 -11.41
C ALA A 93 -0.95 5.69 -10.47
N LEU A 94 -0.26 5.23 -9.42
CA LEU A 94 -0.81 4.33 -8.39
C LEU A 94 -1.66 5.07 -7.35
N CYS A 95 -1.55 6.39 -7.27
CA CYS A 95 -2.32 7.19 -6.32
C CYS A 95 -2.90 8.42 -6.98
N VAL A 96 -4.09 8.80 -6.53
CA VAL A 96 -4.64 10.13 -6.79
C VAL A 96 -4.04 11.07 -5.74
N PRO A 97 -3.28 12.10 -6.12
CA PRO A 97 -2.70 13.02 -5.15
C PRO A 97 -3.83 13.76 -4.42
N SER A 98 -3.87 13.65 -3.11
CA SER A 98 -4.79 14.45 -2.28
C SER A 98 -4.33 15.91 -2.18
N SER A 99 -3.03 16.14 -2.29
CA SER A 99 -2.41 17.47 -2.45
C SER A 99 -0.91 17.28 -2.76
N GLY A 100 -0.46 17.78 -3.88
CA GLY A 100 0.96 17.83 -4.22
C GLY A 100 1.36 17.05 -5.49
N THR A 101 2.58 17.26 -5.93
CA THR A 101 3.13 16.79 -7.20
C THR A 101 3.82 15.44 -7.14
N ASN A 102 3.87 14.77 -5.98
CA ASN A 102 4.57 13.51 -5.80
C ASN A 102 3.67 12.32 -6.15
N LEU A 103 3.56 12.04 -7.45
CA LEU A 103 2.89 10.85 -7.97
C LEU A 103 3.83 9.65 -7.88
N VAL A 104 3.32 8.54 -7.37
CA VAL A 104 3.97 7.24 -7.47
C VAL A 104 3.43 6.54 -8.70
N TYR A 105 4.32 6.17 -9.61
CA TYR A 105 3.98 5.47 -10.84
C TYR A 105 4.25 3.98 -10.70
N GLY A 106 3.32 3.17 -11.21
CA GLY A 106 3.51 1.75 -11.43
C GLY A 106 3.73 1.50 -12.92
N THR A 107 4.69 0.63 -13.23
CA THR A 107 4.99 0.20 -14.58
C THR A 107 4.67 -1.28 -14.70
N ASN A 108 3.73 -1.63 -15.56
CA ASN A 108 3.37 -3.01 -15.83
C ASN A 108 4.21 -3.58 -16.98
N TYR A 109 4.72 -4.77 -16.75
CA TYR A 109 5.40 -5.62 -17.74
C TYR A 109 4.59 -6.89 -17.91
N ALA A 110 4.10 -7.13 -19.12
CA ALA A 110 3.34 -8.33 -19.43
C ALA A 110 4.19 -9.29 -20.27
N THR A 111 4.17 -10.57 -19.92
CA THR A 111 4.83 -11.65 -20.65
C THR A 111 3.83 -12.75 -20.90
N VAL A 112 3.77 -13.24 -22.13
CA VAL A 112 2.97 -14.41 -22.50
C VAL A 112 3.94 -15.48 -22.99
N THR A 113 3.96 -16.62 -22.30
CA THR A 113 4.85 -17.73 -22.60
C THR A 113 4.04 -18.98 -22.92
N GLN A 114 4.22 -19.53 -24.09
CA GLN A 114 3.62 -20.82 -24.44
C GLN A 114 4.31 -21.94 -23.66
N ILE A 115 3.54 -22.68 -22.88
CA ILE A 115 4.04 -23.79 -22.05
C ILE A 115 3.94 -25.11 -22.78
N SER A 116 2.84 -25.33 -23.52
CA SER A 116 2.61 -26.56 -24.29
C SER A 116 1.92 -26.24 -25.60
N THR A 117 2.19 -27.10 -26.58
CA THR A 117 1.55 -27.08 -27.90
C THR A 117 0.50 -28.16 -28.07
N ASN A 118 0.55 -29.23 -27.27
CA ASN A 118 -0.40 -30.33 -27.32
C ASN A 118 -0.65 -30.95 -25.92
N PRO A 119 -1.77 -30.65 -25.25
CA PRO A 119 -2.73 -29.58 -25.60
C PRO A 119 -2.09 -28.19 -25.50
N PRO A 120 -2.55 -27.23 -26.32
CA PRO A 120 -1.99 -25.89 -26.31
C PRO A 120 -2.44 -25.13 -25.05
N TYR A 121 -1.47 -24.59 -24.29
CA TYR A 121 -1.73 -23.65 -23.21
C TYR A 121 -0.54 -22.70 -23.02
N ALA A 122 -0.84 -21.50 -22.55
CA ALA A 122 0.12 -20.44 -22.30
C ALA A 122 -0.01 -19.90 -20.89
N MET A 123 1.09 -19.43 -20.35
CA MET A 123 1.14 -18.65 -19.11
C MET A 123 1.18 -17.17 -19.46
N VAL A 124 0.23 -16.43 -18.94
CA VAL A 124 0.20 -14.97 -18.94
C VAL A 124 0.70 -14.51 -17.59
N GLN A 125 1.75 -13.71 -17.58
CA GLN A 125 2.30 -13.13 -16.35
C GLN A 125 2.39 -11.62 -16.52
N VAL A 126 1.88 -10.88 -15.54
CA VAL A 126 1.96 -9.42 -15.48
C VAL A 126 2.62 -9.03 -14.17
N SER A 127 3.67 -8.20 -14.27
CA SER A 127 4.43 -7.69 -13.13
C SER A 127 4.34 -6.17 -13.10
N CYS A 128 3.78 -5.62 -12.03
CA CYS A 128 3.76 -4.18 -11.76
C CYS A 128 4.94 -3.81 -10.88
N VAL A 129 5.83 -2.97 -11.39
CA VAL A 129 7.01 -2.44 -10.69
C VAL A 129 6.73 -1.00 -10.25
N TRP A 130 6.98 -0.67 -9.01
CA TRP A 130 6.76 0.65 -8.44
C TRP A 130 7.79 0.99 -7.36
N ASN A 131 7.98 2.29 -7.10
CA ASN A 131 8.94 2.78 -6.10
C ASN A 131 8.19 3.38 -4.91
N PHE A 132 8.61 3.06 -3.69
CA PHE A 132 8.00 3.60 -2.47
C PHE A 132 8.99 4.47 -1.71
N MET A 133 8.78 5.79 -1.75
CA MET A 133 9.40 6.82 -0.89
C MET A 133 10.89 6.58 -0.55
N GLY A 134 11.71 6.24 -1.54
CA GLY A 134 13.14 5.98 -1.34
C GLY A 134 13.49 4.66 -0.65
N MET A 135 12.51 3.79 -0.40
CA MET A 135 12.75 2.43 0.15
C MET A 135 13.16 1.42 -0.92
N GLY A 136 13.05 1.79 -2.21
CA GLY A 136 13.43 0.94 -3.32
C GLY A 136 12.25 0.51 -4.20
N LEU A 137 12.55 -0.39 -5.14
CA LEU A 137 11.59 -0.94 -6.09
C LEU A 137 10.88 -2.15 -5.49
N PHE A 138 9.58 -2.19 -5.65
CA PHE A 138 8.71 -3.29 -5.29
C PHE A 138 8.04 -3.83 -6.55
N THR A 139 7.73 -5.13 -6.54
CA THR A 139 7.12 -5.81 -7.69
C THR A 139 5.95 -6.65 -7.22
N ASN A 140 4.79 -6.43 -7.83
CA ASN A 140 3.61 -7.27 -7.65
C ASN A 140 3.40 -8.06 -8.92
N THR A 141 3.35 -9.39 -8.84
CA THR A 141 3.21 -10.27 -9.99
C THR A 141 1.93 -11.08 -9.88
N VAL A 142 1.19 -11.13 -10.98
CA VAL A 142 0.01 -11.97 -11.17
C VAL A 142 0.26 -12.88 -12.38
N ALA A 143 -0.10 -14.16 -12.27
CA ALA A 143 0.05 -15.10 -13.36
C ALA A 143 -1.19 -15.99 -13.48
N VAL A 144 -1.53 -16.34 -14.72
CA VAL A 144 -2.64 -17.24 -15.03
C VAL A 144 -2.26 -18.17 -16.18
N LEU A 145 -2.75 -19.40 -16.13
CA LEU A 145 -2.69 -20.34 -17.25
C LEU A 145 -3.96 -20.22 -18.07
N ARG A 146 -3.81 -20.17 -19.39
CA ARG A 146 -4.91 -20.06 -20.33
C ARG A 146 -4.78 -21.13 -21.42
N GLY A 147 -5.93 -21.75 -21.77
CA GLY A 147 -6.11 -22.54 -22.98
C GLY A 147 -6.68 -21.70 -24.13
N PRO A 148 -6.68 -22.20 -25.37
CA PRO A 148 -7.31 -21.52 -26.49
C PRO A 148 -8.84 -21.48 -26.35
N ASP A 149 -9.43 -20.51 -27.03
CA ASP A 149 -10.88 -20.41 -27.16
C ASP A 149 -11.36 -21.52 -28.15
N LEU A 150 -12.47 -22.17 -27.79
CA LEU A 150 -13.08 -23.26 -28.62
C LEU A 150 -13.93 -22.66 -29.74
#